data_f4ff40aaa38d2fd6370aff9bfcd041a8
#
_entry.id   f4ff40aaa38d2fd6370aff9bfcd041a8
#
_cell.length_a   1.000
_cell.length_b   1.000
_cell.length_c   1.000
_cell.angle_alpha   90.00
_cell.angle_beta   90.00
_cell.angle_gamma   90.00
#
_symmetry.space_group_name_H-M   'P 1'
#
loop_
_entity.id
_entity.type
_entity.pdbx_description
1 polymer ?
#
loop_
_entity_poly.entity_id
_entity_poly.type
_entity_poly.pdbx_seq_one_letter_code
_entity_poly.pdbx_strand_id
1 'polypeptide(L)'
;NAMGHAVRSNYLYAGVADVYAETGEEQLMKNLTSIWSDIVNRKMYVTGACGALYDGTSPDGTFYEPDSIQKVHQSYGRPYQLPNSTAHNETCANIGNMLFNWRMLEITGDAKYAEIVETALYNSVLSGISLDGLKYFYTNPLRISADLPYTLRWPKVRTEYISCFCCPPNTLRTVCQAQNYAYTLADKAVYCNLYGSNTLQTELEGLGKIALAQHTDYPWEGSVRLVVESLPRASRKTAFSIYFRMPEWCDKATLTVNGQAVAGNWKRNEYAHVNRIWKEGDIVEWVMDMPVRLLEAHPLAEEIRNQVVVKRGPIVYCLESMDIDGGKRIDDVQIPTNIKFTPRKMQIAGSDVMVLEGIASLNEAESWEGMLYREVNPTQKPVHIRLIPYYAWGNRGKSEMTVWMPVKR
;
A
#
# COMPACT_ATOMS: atom_id res chain seq x y z
N ASN A 1 21.22 7.57 3.04
CA ASN A 1 20.56 6.27 3.28
C ASN A 1 19.57 6.38 4.43
N ALA A 2 18.41 5.70 4.33
CA ALA A 2 17.45 5.56 5.42
C ALA A 2 18.02 4.62 6.50
N MET A 3 18.07 5.09 7.74
CA MET A 3 18.71 4.39 8.85
C MET A 3 17.96 4.67 10.16
N GLY A 4 18.23 3.82 11.15
CA GLY A 4 17.72 3.99 12.50
C GLY A 4 16.25 3.63 12.65
N HIS A 5 15.65 4.02 13.75
CA HIS A 5 14.27 3.73 14.11
C HIS A 5 13.30 4.29 13.07
N ALA A 6 12.55 3.42 12.39
CA ALA A 6 11.80 3.78 11.20
C ALA A 6 10.73 4.87 11.44
N VAL A 7 10.03 4.84 12.59
CA VAL A 7 9.06 5.88 12.93
C VAL A 7 9.75 7.24 13.01
N ARG A 8 10.78 7.36 13.85
CA ARG A 8 11.48 8.63 14.07
C ARG A 8 12.09 9.16 12.77
N SER A 9 12.69 8.28 11.97
CA SER A 9 13.30 8.65 10.70
C SER A 9 12.27 9.22 9.72
N ASN A 10 11.14 8.54 9.53
CA ASN A 10 10.12 8.99 8.59
C ASN A 10 9.47 10.32 8.99
N TYR A 11 9.20 10.50 10.28
CA TYR A 11 8.68 11.77 10.77
C TYR A 11 9.74 12.90 10.67
N LEU A 12 11.02 12.58 10.91
CA LEU A 12 12.11 13.53 10.68
C LEU A 12 12.17 13.93 9.19
N TYR A 13 12.09 12.97 8.27
CA TYR A 13 12.14 13.26 6.83
C TYR A 13 10.95 14.11 6.38
N ALA A 14 9.75 13.85 6.91
CA ALA A 14 8.60 14.71 6.68
C ALA A 14 8.84 16.15 7.19
N GLY A 15 9.36 16.30 8.42
CA GLY A 15 9.69 17.61 8.97
C GLY A 15 10.82 18.34 8.20
N VAL A 16 11.83 17.61 7.70
CA VAL A 16 12.88 18.20 6.83
C VAL A 16 12.27 18.65 5.50
N ALA A 17 11.29 17.95 4.96
CA ALA A 17 10.57 18.38 3.77
C ALA A 17 9.78 19.68 4.01
N ASP A 18 9.15 19.83 5.18
CA ASP A 18 8.49 21.08 5.57
C ASP A 18 9.51 22.23 5.68
N VAL A 19 10.69 22.00 6.27
CA VAL A 19 11.77 23.01 6.34
C VAL A 19 12.24 23.39 4.94
N TYR A 20 12.40 22.41 4.04
CA TYR A 20 12.75 22.71 2.65
C TYR A 20 11.70 23.59 1.96
N ALA A 21 10.42 23.31 2.16
CA ALA A 21 9.33 24.09 1.57
C ALA A 21 9.38 25.57 1.99
N GLU A 22 9.82 25.83 3.23
CA GLU A 22 9.95 27.22 3.76
C GLU A 22 11.27 27.91 3.35
N THR A 23 12.37 27.16 3.24
CA THR A 23 13.72 27.76 3.08
C THR A 23 14.26 27.69 1.66
N GLY A 24 13.82 26.70 0.87
CA GLY A 24 14.38 26.41 -0.46
C GLY A 24 15.82 25.88 -0.43
N GLU A 25 16.32 25.38 0.72
CA GLU A 25 17.71 24.91 0.84
C GLU A 25 17.92 23.64 0.03
N GLU A 26 18.53 23.75 -1.15
CA GLU A 26 18.70 22.65 -2.11
C GLU A 26 19.37 21.39 -1.55
N GLN A 27 20.26 21.54 -0.55
CA GLN A 27 20.94 20.41 0.06
C GLN A 27 19.96 19.49 0.79
N LEU A 28 18.92 20.05 1.42
CA LEU A 28 17.84 19.28 2.07
C LEU A 28 17.11 18.43 1.04
N MET A 29 16.74 19.01 -0.11
CA MET A 29 16.04 18.30 -1.17
C MET A 29 16.89 17.17 -1.79
N LYS A 30 18.17 17.40 -2.01
CA LYS A 30 19.12 16.37 -2.47
C LYS A 30 19.17 15.19 -1.50
N ASN A 31 19.23 15.49 -0.20
CA ASN A 31 19.25 14.47 0.85
C ASN A 31 17.92 13.69 0.91
N LEU A 32 16.79 14.39 0.89
CA LEU A 32 15.44 13.77 0.90
C LEU A 32 15.24 12.85 -0.30
N THR A 33 15.61 13.28 -1.50
CA THR A 33 15.53 12.48 -2.72
C THR A 33 16.37 11.21 -2.64
N SER A 34 17.60 11.33 -2.12
CA SER A 34 18.50 10.19 -1.92
C SER A 34 17.96 9.20 -0.88
N ILE A 35 17.40 9.70 0.22
CA ILE A 35 16.77 8.87 1.27
C ILE A 35 15.51 8.18 0.72
N TRP A 36 14.66 8.91 0.02
CA TRP A 36 13.47 8.36 -0.62
C TRP A 36 13.80 7.21 -1.58
N SER A 37 14.81 7.42 -2.43
CA SER A 37 15.27 6.39 -3.37
C SER A 37 15.78 5.13 -2.66
N ASP A 38 16.48 5.28 -1.53
CA ASP A 38 16.94 4.15 -0.72
C ASP A 38 15.78 3.39 -0.06
N ILE A 39 14.76 4.12 0.44
CA ILE A 39 13.56 3.51 1.01
C ILE A 39 12.81 2.72 -0.07
N VAL A 40 12.39 3.40 -1.13
CA VAL A 40 11.45 2.86 -2.11
C VAL A 40 12.08 1.72 -2.93
N ASN A 41 13.35 1.84 -3.29
CA ASN A 41 14.01 0.87 -4.15
C ASN A 41 14.66 -0.30 -3.41
N ARG A 42 14.82 -0.23 -2.07
CA ARG A 42 15.64 -1.19 -1.34
C ARG A 42 15.11 -1.62 0.03
N LYS A 43 14.18 -0.87 0.65
CA LYS A 43 13.82 -1.06 2.06
C LYS A 43 12.32 -1.01 2.35
N MET A 44 11.51 -0.71 1.35
CA MET A 44 10.06 -0.68 1.46
C MET A 44 9.48 -2.03 1.05
N TYR A 45 8.52 -2.50 1.82
CA TYR A 45 7.73 -3.68 1.49
C TYR A 45 6.69 -3.38 0.42
N VAL A 46 6.22 -4.41 -0.26
CA VAL A 46 5.19 -4.31 -1.31
C VAL A 46 3.87 -3.68 -0.82
N THR A 47 3.64 -3.71 0.48
CA THR A 47 2.50 -3.08 1.16
C THR A 47 2.69 -1.59 1.47
N GLY A 48 3.82 -0.99 1.06
CA GLY A 48 4.19 0.37 1.44
C GLY A 48 4.74 0.48 2.88
N ALA A 49 4.85 -0.65 3.58
CA ALA A 49 5.42 -0.71 4.92
C ALA A 49 6.93 -0.53 4.92
N CYS A 50 7.47 -0.10 6.06
CA CYS A 50 8.91 0.04 6.26
C CYS A 50 9.31 -0.22 7.72
N GLY A 51 10.63 -0.40 7.96
CA GLY A 51 11.14 -0.72 9.29
C GLY A 51 11.16 -2.23 9.55
N ALA A 52 12.06 -2.93 8.87
CA ALA A 52 12.12 -4.39 8.84
C ALA A 52 12.52 -5.02 10.16
N LEU A 53 13.38 -4.35 10.96
CA LEU A 53 14.03 -4.96 12.12
C LEU A 53 13.19 -4.84 13.38
N TYR A 54 13.02 -5.96 14.03
CA TYR A 54 12.32 -6.10 15.30
C TYR A 54 13.11 -5.53 16.49
N ASP A 55 12.51 -5.51 17.68
CA ASP A 55 13.15 -5.04 18.90
C ASP A 55 14.39 -5.87 19.28
N GLY A 56 15.49 -5.21 19.60
CA GLY A 56 16.71 -5.83 20.10
C GLY A 56 17.54 -6.60 19.09
N THR A 57 17.25 -6.47 17.79
CA THR A 57 18.02 -7.11 16.72
C THR A 57 19.20 -6.24 16.33
N SER A 58 20.39 -6.84 16.12
CA SER A 58 21.53 -6.11 15.57
C SER A 58 21.33 -5.84 14.06
N PRO A 59 21.99 -4.79 13.50
CA PRO A 59 21.79 -4.40 12.10
C PRO A 59 22.16 -5.49 11.08
N ASP A 60 23.07 -6.36 11.42
CA ASP A 60 23.56 -7.46 10.56
C ASP A 60 22.95 -8.83 10.92
N GLY A 61 22.03 -8.87 11.89
CA GLY A 61 21.41 -10.09 12.36
C GLY A 61 22.31 -10.94 13.25
N THR A 62 23.48 -10.43 13.65
CA THR A 62 24.38 -11.10 14.56
C THR A 62 24.24 -10.57 15.99
N PHE A 63 24.62 -11.38 16.95
CA PHE A 63 24.66 -10.98 18.34
C PHE A 63 26.11 -10.78 18.77
N TYR A 64 26.42 -9.56 19.16
CA TYR A 64 27.73 -9.21 19.73
C TYR A 64 27.63 -9.03 21.24
N GLU A 65 28.72 -8.63 21.85
CA GLU A 65 28.72 -8.32 23.27
C GLU A 65 27.69 -7.24 23.62
N PRO A 66 26.74 -7.53 24.53
CA PRO A 66 25.59 -6.68 24.79
C PRO A 66 25.92 -5.27 25.25
N ASP A 67 27.09 -5.11 25.90
CA ASP A 67 27.51 -3.85 26.52
C ASP A 67 28.29 -2.94 25.54
N SER A 68 28.76 -3.47 24.41
CA SER A 68 29.58 -2.73 23.45
C SER A 68 28.85 -2.32 22.18
N ILE A 69 27.72 -2.95 21.85
CA ILE A 69 26.95 -2.68 20.63
C ILE A 69 25.54 -2.24 20.96
N GLN A 70 25.20 -1.03 20.50
CA GLN A 70 23.85 -0.53 20.62
C GLN A 70 22.90 -1.40 19.78
N LYS A 71 21.97 -2.07 20.45
CA LYS A 71 20.91 -2.83 19.79
C LYS A 71 20.02 -1.91 18.97
N VAL A 72 19.75 -2.34 17.74
CA VAL A 72 18.80 -1.63 16.87
C VAL A 72 17.38 -2.00 17.27
N HIS A 73 16.54 -0.99 17.44
CA HIS A 73 15.13 -1.17 17.76
C HIS A 73 14.26 -0.62 16.64
N GLN A 74 13.35 -1.45 16.12
CA GLN A 74 12.27 -1.00 15.22
C GLN A 74 12.81 -0.21 14.01
N SER A 75 13.91 -0.70 13.43
CA SER A 75 14.73 0.09 12.51
C SER A 75 14.61 -0.38 11.07
N TYR A 76 15.04 0.49 10.16
CA TYR A 76 15.38 0.08 8.81
C TYR A 76 16.47 -0.98 8.83
N GLY A 77 16.29 -2.01 8.02
CA GLY A 77 17.32 -3.02 7.76
C GLY A 77 18.35 -2.56 6.72
N ARG A 78 19.26 -3.47 6.37
CA ARG A 78 20.14 -3.32 5.22
C ARG A 78 19.32 -3.26 3.92
N PRO A 79 19.87 -2.73 2.80
CA PRO A 79 19.26 -2.89 1.49
C PRO A 79 18.84 -4.34 1.23
N TYR A 80 17.59 -4.52 0.81
CA TYR A 80 16.95 -5.83 0.52
C TYR A 80 16.74 -6.77 1.71
N GLN A 81 16.99 -6.33 2.94
CA GLN A 81 16.66 -7.08 4.15
C GLN A 81 15.18 -6.88 4.48
N LEU A 82 14.35 -7.77 3.97
CA LEU A 82 12.89 -7.69 4.03
C LEU A 82 12.29 -9.00 4.58
N PRO A 83 12.55 -9.34 5.86
CA PRO A 83 11.98 -10.52 6.50
C PRO A 83 10.44 -10.48 6.47
N ASN A 84 9.79 -11.65 6.38
CA ASN A 84 8.35 -11.74 6.34
C ASN A 84 7.75 -12.01 7.72
N SER A 85 8.17 -13.09 8.37
CA SER A 85 7.62 -13.50 9.67
C SER A 85 8.05 -12.59 10.82
N THR A 86 9.26 -12.04 10.72
CA THR A 86 9.84 -11.11 11.70
C THR A 86 9.80 -9.67 11.24
N ALA A 87 9.05 -9.36 10.18
CA ALA A 87 8.83 -7.98 9.77
C ALA A 87 8.24 -7.16 10.90
N HIS A 88 8.94 -6.14 11.35
CA HIS A 88 8.40 -5.25 12.38
C HIS A 88 7.29 -4.38 11.79
N ASN A 89 7.61 -3.60 10.76
CA ASN A 89 6.65 -2.82 10.00
C ASN A 89 5.61 -2.14 10.90
N GLU A 90 6.09 -1.39 11.90
CA GLU A 90 5.23 -0.72 12.85
C GLU A 90 4.22 0.17 12.13
N THR A 91 2.96 0.13 12.54
CA THR A 91 1.90 0.94 11.93
C THR A 91 2.25 2.43 11.91
N CYS A 92 2.89 2.96 12.97
CA CYS A 92 3.37 4.34 12.98
C CYS A 92 4.48 4.61 11.96
N ALA A 93 5.35 3.63 11.68
CA ALA A 93 6.38 3.81 10.67
C ALA A 93 5.78 3.87 9.26
N ASN A 94 4.74 3.06 9.01
CA ASN A 94 4.01 3.05 7.75
C ASN A 94 3.28 4.38 7.51
N ILE A 95 2.64 4.92 8.55
CA ILE A 95 2.02 6.24 8.52
C ILE A 95 3.08 7.33 8.29
N GLY A 96 4.21 7.24 8.96
CA GLY A 96 5.32 8.18 8.77
C GLY A 96 5.87 8.17 7.35
N ASN A 97 5.98 6.98 6.71
CA ASN A 97 6.35 6.85 5.31
C ASN A 97 5.31 7.50 4.39
N MET A 98 4.02 7.28 4.65
CA MET A 98 2.94 7.94 3.92
C MET A 98 3.04 9.48 4.04
N LEU A 99 3.26 10.02 5.24
CA LEU A 99 3.38 11.45 5.48
C LEU A 99 4.61 12.05 4.79
N PHE A 100 5.75 11.36 4.82
CA PHE A 100 6.95 11.80 4.10
C PHE A 100 6.68 11.90 2.60
N ASN A 101 6.04 10.90 2.01
CA ASN A 101 5.67 10.92 0.59
C ASN A 101 4.64 12.02 0.27
N TRP A 102 3.70 12.28 1.18
CA TRP A 102 2.75 13.36 1.01
C TRP A 102 3.47 14.73 0.94
N ARG A 103 4.43 15.00 1.84
CA ARG A 103 5.24 16.24 1.79
C ARG A 103 6.04 16.35 0.50
N MET A 104 6.64 15.26 0.05
CA MET A 104 7.37 15.24 -1.23
C MET A 104 6.44 15.51 -2.42
N LEU A 105 5.21 15.02 -2.39
CA LEU A 105 4.19 15.33 -3.40
C LEU A 105 3.84 16.82 -3.41
N GLU A 106 3.58 17.41 -2.25
CA GLU A 106 3.25 18.83 -2.13
C GLU A 106 4.37 19.74 -2.66
N ILE A 107 5.64 19.36 -2.46
CA ILE A 107 6.80 20.11 -2.95
C ILE A 107 6.99 19.97 -4.46
N THR A 108 6.84 18.74 -4.99
CA THR A 108 7.30 18.43 -6.35
C THR A 108 6.18 18.31 -7.37
N GLY A 109 4.96 18.00 -6.94
CA GLY A 109 3.84 17.65 -7.81
C GLY A 109 4.03 16.32 -8.55
N ASP A 110 5.02 15.48 -8.19
CA ASP A 110 5.35 14.25 -8.91
C ASP A 110 4.48 13.08 -8.42
N ALA A 111 3.70 12.50 -9.32
CA ALA A 111 2.71 11.44 -9.05
C ALA A 111 3.29 10.19 -8.37
N LYS A 112 4.59 9.90 -8.51
CA LYS A 112 5.25 8.76 -7.86
C LYS A 112 5.16 8.79 -6.33
N TYR A 113 5.08 9.98 -5.74
CA TYR A 113 4.89 10.12 -4.29
C TYR A 113 3.45 9.80 -3.88
N ALA A 114 2.46 10.21 -4.68
CA ALA A 114 1.06 9.84 -4.46
C ALA A 114 0.83 8.33 -4.56
N GLU A 115 1.59 7.62 -5.41
CA GLU A 115 1.58 6.15 -5.50
C GLU A 115 1.96 5.49 -4.17
N ILE A 116 3.00 6.01 -3.48
CA ILE A 116 3.41 5.48 -2.18
C ILE A 116 2.39 5.81 -1.09
N VAL A 117 1.82 7.02 -1.12
CA VAL A 117 0.72 7.41 -0.21
C VAL A 117 -0.44 6.43 -0.34
N GLU A 118 -0.88 6.15 -1.55
CA GLU A 118 -1.98 5.21 -1.83
C GLU A 118 -1.65 3.78 -1.40
N THR A 119 -0.46 3.27 -1.79
CA THR A 119 -0.04 1.92 -1.45
C THR A 119 0.05 1.72 0.06
N ALA A 120 0.65 2.67 0.79
CA ALA A 120 0.74 2.60 2.25
C ALA A 120 -0.65 2.69 2.90
N LEU A 121 -1.48 3.64 2.48
CA LEU A 121 -2.82 3.85 3.03
C LEU A 121 -3.67 2.58 2.90
N TYR A 122 -3.86 2.07 1.69
CA TYR A 122 -4.75 0.92 1.44
C TYR A 122 -4.21 -0.42 1.96
N ASN A 123 -2.93 -0.54 2.26
CA ASN A 123 -2.36 -1.80 2.72
C ASN A 123 -1.82 -1.70 4.16
N SER A 124 -0.65 -1.11 4.36
CA SER A 124 0.06 -1.18 5.64
C SER A 124 -0.49 -0.24 6.73
N VAL A 125 -1.23 0.80 6.37
CA VAL A 125 -1.91 1.67 7.35
C VAL A 125 -3.24 1.04 7.76
N LEU A 126 -4.10 0.68 6.81
CA LEU A 126 -5.40 0.06 7.11
C LEU A 126 -5.26 -1.32 7.74
N SER A 127 -4.16 -2.06 7.52
CA SER A 127 -3.91 -3.31 8.26
C SER A 127 -3.73 -3.07 9.77
N GLY A 128 -3.38 -1.87 10.20
CA GLY A 128 -3.22 -1.50 11.60
C GLY A 128 -4.51 -1.49 12.41
N ILE A 129 -5.70 -1.50 11.78
CA ILE A 129 -7.00 -1.46 12.42
C ILE A 129 -7.91 -2.59 11.90
N SER A 130 -8.75 -3.16 12.75
CA SER A 130 -9.75 -4.14 12.33
C SER A 130 -10.88 -3.50 11.52
N LEU A 131 -11.60 -4.31 10.74
CA LEU A 131 -12.70 -3.84 9.90
C LEU A 131 -13.88 -3.25 10.70
N ASP A 132 -14.04 -3.69 11.96
CA ASP A 132 -15.02 -3.12 12.90
C ASP A 132 -14.50 -1.87 13.64
N GLY A 133 -13.22 -1.51 13.46
CA GLY A 133 -12.61 -0.34 14.09
C GLY A 133 -12.20 -0.52 15.55
N LEU A 134 -12.37 -1.71 16.14
CA LEU A 134 -12.23 -1.92 17.58
C LEU A 134 -10.88 -2.53 18.01
N LYS A 135 -10.14 -3.15 17.08
CA LYS A 135 -8.90 -3.87 17.37
C LYS A 135 -7.77 -3.42 16.47
N TYR A 136 -6.55 -3.59 16.95
CA TYR A 136 -5.36 -3.01 16.31
C TYR A 136 -4.23 -4.01 16.20
N PHE A 137 -3.35 -3.78 15.21
CA PHE A 137 -2.01 -4.34 15.15
C PHE A 137 -0.96 -3.25 15.42
N TYR A 138 0.07 -3.62 16.17
CA TYR A 138 1.27 -2.81 16.31
C TYR A 138 2.21 -3.06 15.14
N THR A 139 2.52 -4.33 14.88
CA THR A 139 3.37 -4.79 13.77
C THR A 139 2.53 -5.38 12.64
N ASN A 140 3.04 -5.26 11.41
CA ASN A 140 2.36 -5.71 10.20
C ASN A 140 3.24 -6.72 9.43
N PRO A 141 3.34 -7.99 9.90
CA PRO A 141 4.12 -9.02 9.23
C PRO A 141 3.51 -9.43 7.90
N LEU A 142 4.30 -9.99 7.01
CA LEU A 142 3.84 -10.50 5.72
C LEU A 142 3.66 -12.02 5.73
N ARG A 143 4.01 -12.67 6.83
CA ARG A 143 3.75 -14.09 7.08
C ARG A 143 3.48 -14.33 8.55
N ILE A 144 2.47 -15.13 8.84
CA ILE A 144 2.16 -15.70 10.14
C ILE A 144 2.09 -17.21 9.99
N SER A 145 3.00 -17.94 10.61
CA SER A 145 3.02 -19.40 10.67
C SER A 145 2.60 -19.88 12.06
N ALA A 146 1.90 -21.00 12.12
CA ALA A 146 1.51 -21.62 13.38
C ALA A 146 2.75 -22.09 14.19
N ASP A 147 3.73 -22.63 13.47
CA ASP A 147 4.89 -23.34 14.02
C ASP A 147 6.13 -22.45 14.18
N LEU A 148 5.95 -21.14 14.37
CA LEU A 148 7.09 -20.27 14.62
C LEU A 148 7.80 -20.68 15.93
N PRO A 149 9.07 -21.11 15.92
CA PRO A 149 9.73 -21.72 17.08
C PRO A 149 10.18 -20.69 18.14
N TYR A 150 9.75 -19.44 18.02
CA TYR A 150 10.07 -18.35 18.95
C TYR A 150 8.87 -17.42 19.12
N THR A 151 8.84 -16.74 20.26
CA THR A 151 7.79 -15.77 20.58
C THR A 151 8.24 -14.36 20.18
N LEU A 152 7.42 -13.70 19.38
CA LEU A 152 7.58 -12.28 19.09
C LEU A 152 6.91 -11.44 20.18
N ARG A 153 7.43 -10.24 20.42
CA ARG A 153 6.90 -9.31 21.43
C ARG A 153 5.43 -8.94 21.18
N TRP A 154 5.08 -8.69 19.93
CA TRP A 154 3.75 -8.20 19.58
C TRP A 154 2.81 -9.35 19.19
N PRO A 155 1.52 -9.26 19.55
CA PRO A 155 0.54 -10.30 19.25
C PRO A 155 0.40 -10.58 17.75
N LYS A 156 0.21 -11.85 17.40
CA LYS A 156 -0.13 -12.30 16.04
C LYS A 156 -1.63 -12.18 15.72
N VAL A 157 -2.41 -11.66 16.65
CA VAL A 157 -3.86 -11.43 16.54
C VAL A 157 -4.16 -9.98 16.88
N ARG A 158 -5.23 -9.45 16.31
CA ARG A 158 -5.70 -8.10 16.64
C ARG A 158 -6.17 -8.01 18.08
N THR A 159 -5.79 -6.96 18.77
CA THR A 159 -6.13 -6.75 20.18
C THR A 159 -6.82 -5.40 20.37
N GLU A 160 -7.76 -5.34 21.31
CA GLU A 160 -8.46 -4.10 21.69
C GLU A 160 -7.52 -3.13 22.39
N TYR A 161 -6.54 -3.67 23.11
CA TYR A 161 -5.56 -2.89 23.85
C TYR A 161 -4.13 -3.29 23.47
N ILE A 162 -3.32 -2.30 23.17
CA ILE A 162 -1.88 -2.44 22.92
C ILE A 162 -1.14 -1.68 24.02
N SER A 163 -0.16 -2.33 24.67
CA SER A 163 0.62 -1.73 25.76
C SER A 163 1.44 -0.49 25.35
N CYS A 164 1.65 -0.27 24.06
CA CYS A 164 2.25 0.94 23.50
C CYS A 164 1.19 1.71 22.71
N PHE A 165 0.85 2.92 23.13
CA PHE A 165 -0.31 3.68 22.65
C PHE A 165 -0.12 4.46 21.37
N CYS A 166 1.01 4.39 20.70
CA CYS A 166 1.25 5.25 19.51
C CYS A 166 0.40 4.84 18.30
N CYS A 167 0.29 3.55 18.00
CA CYS A 167 -0.31 3.07 16.77
C CYS A 167 -1.83 3.28 16.69
N PRO A 168 -2.66 2.94 17.68
CA PRO A 168 -4.10 3.13 17.59
C PRO A 168 -4.53 4.59 17.32
N PRO A 169 -4.13 5.59 18.11
CA PRO A 169 -4.53 6.98 17.84
C PRO A 169 -3.92 7.52 16.55
N ASN A 170 -2.71 7.08 16.17
CA ASN A 170 -2.10 7.48 14.92
C ASN A 170 -2.89 6.95 13.71
N THR A 171 -3.34 5.70 13.77
CA THR A 171 -4.19 5.11 12.73
C THR A 171 -5.52 5.83 12.63
N LEU A 172 -6.21 6.05 13.76
CA LEU A 172 -7.48 6.76 13.78
C LEU A 172 -7.34 8.18 13.20
N ARG A 173 -6.31 8.92 13.61
CA ARG A 173 -6.02 10.25 13.04
C ARG A 173 -5.84 10.15 11.52
N THR A 174 -5.07 9.20 11.03
CA THR A 174 -4.78 9.06 9.60
C THR A 174 -6.03 8.70 8.81
N VAL A 175 -6.87 7.80 9.31
CA VAL A 175 -8.15 7.44 8.68
C VAL A 175 -9.10 8.65 8.63
N CYS A 176 -9.22 9.40 9.73
CA CYS A 176 -10.04 10.62 9.76
C CYS A 176 -9.54 11.73 8.83
N GLN A 177 -8.24 11.75 8.55
CA GLN A 177 -7.60 12.73 7.66
C GLN A 177 -7.44 12.22 6.22
N ALA A 178 -7.85 11.00 5.89
CA ALA A 178 -7.61 10.38 4.57
C ALA A 178 -8.15 11.23 3.41
N GLN A 179 -9.27 11.92 3.62
CA GLN A 179 -9.86 12.86 2.65
C GLN A 179 -8.92 14.00 2.26
N ASN A 180 -8.01 14.43 3.15
CA ASN A 180 -7.08 15.53 2.89
C ASN A 180 -6.00 15.16 1.87
N TYR A 181 -5.80 13.87 1.62
CA TYR A 181 -4.83 13.38 0.64
C TYR A 181 -5.45 13.14 -0.75
N ALA A 182 -6.76 13.39 -0.91
CA ALA A 182 -7.43 13.17 -2.18
C ALA A 182 -7.03 14.18 -3.27
N TYR A 183 -6.75 15.42 -2.87
CA TYR A 183 -6.44 16.49 -3.81
C TYR A 183 -5.24 17.32 -3.36
N THR A 184 -4.55 17.88 -4.36
CA THR A 184 -3.66 19.04 -4.20
C THR A 184 -4.09 20.13 -5.17
N LEU A 185 -3.78 21.37 -4.82
CA LEU A 185 -4.17 22.55 -5.58
C LEU A 185 -2.93 23.30 -6.05
N ALA A 186 -3.01 23.88 -7.22
CA ALA A 186 -2.08 24.89 -7.71
C ALA A 186 -2.86 26.02 -8.37
N ASP A 187 -2.18 27.05 -8.84
CA ASP A 187 -2.81 28.16 -9.55
C ASP A 187 -3.69 27.65 -10.68
N LYS A 188 -5.00 27.86 -10.58
CA LYS A 188 -6.00 27.42 -11.57
C LYS A 188 -5.90 25.93 -11.92
N ALA A 189 -5.55 25.08 -10.95
CA ALA A 189 -5.45 23.64 -11.17
C ALA A 189 -5.87 22.83 -9.94
N VAL A 190 -6.52 21.69 -10.21
CA VAL A 190 -6.87 20.67 -9.22
C VAL A 190 -6.22 19.35 -9.64
N TYR A 191 -5.48 18.72 -8.72
CA TYR A 191 -4.86 17.41 -8.91
C TYR A 191 -5.63 16.37 -8.10
N CYS A 192 -6.19 15.36 -8.78
CA CYS A 192 -6.81 14.19 -8.15
C CYS A 192 -5.72 13.16 -7.86
N ASN A 193 -5.27 13.08 -6.61
CA ASN A 193 -4.19 12.21 -6.16
C ASN A 193 -4.68 10.83 -5.72
N LEU A 194 -5.79 10.79 -4.97
CA LEU A 194 -6.47 9.57 -4.55
C LEU A 194 -7.91 9.59 -5.04
N TYR A 195 -8.41 8.41 -5.39
CA TYR A 195 -9.77 8.23 -5.86
C TYR A 195 -10.66 7.67 -4.76
N GLY A 196 -11.91 8.17 -4.73
CA GLY A 196 -12.94 7.79 -3.78
C GLY A 196 -14.15 8.68 -3.95
N SER A 197 -15.35 8.19 -3.63
CA SER A 197 -16.57 9.01 -3.71
C SER A 197 -16.54 10.12 -2.66
N ASN A 198 -16.45 11.36 -3.11
CA ASN A 198 -16.33 12.56 -2.28
C ASN A 198 -16.70 13.82 -3.05
N THR A 199 -16.81 14.95 -2.35
CA THR A 199 -16.98 16.28 -2.94
C THR A 199 -15.85 17.20 -2.46
N LEU A 200 -15.13 17.81 -3.39
CA LEU A 200 -14.19 18.89 -3.15
C LEU A 200 -14.91 20.23 -3.28
N GLN A 201 -14.84 21.04 -2.23
CA GLN A 201 -15.21 22.46 -2.28
C GLN A 201 -13.97 23.29 -1.97
N THR A 202 -13.54 24.13 -2.88
CA THR A 202 -12.33 24.92 -2.74
C THR A 202 -12.42 26.27 -3.45
N GLU A 203 -11.42 27.10 -3.27
CA GLU A 203 -11.26 28.36 -3.97
C GLU A 203 -9.98 28.32 -4.79
N LEU A 204 -10.08 28.55 -6.09
CA LEU A 204 -8.90 28.70 -6.97
C LEU A 204 -8.58 30.17 -7.18
N GLU A 205 -7.32 30.53 -7.13
CA GLU A 205 -6.85 31.89 -7.27
C GLU A 205 -7.27 32.51 -8.61
N GLY A 206 -7.85 33.70 -8.55
CA GLY A 206 -8.35 34.41 -9.73
C GLY A 206 -9.55 33.77 -10.43
N LEU A 207 -10.10 32.69 -9.88
CA LEU A 207 -11.27 32.00 -10.39
C LEU A 207 -12.45 32.09 -9.41
N GLY A 208 -12.20 31.85 -8.12
CA GLY A 208 -13.19 31.80 -7.04
C GLY A 208 -13.61 30.41 -6.64
N LYS A 209 -14.73 30.29 -5.93
CA LYS A 209 -15.19 29.03 -5.33
C LYS A 209 -15.70 28.06 -6.39
N ILE A 210 -15.20 26.82 -6.34
CA ILE A 210 -15.62 25.70 -7.20
C ILE A 210 -16.05 24.51 -6.36
N ALA A 211 -16.90 23.65 -6.92
CA ALA A 211 -17.21 22.33 -6.35
C ALA A 211 -17.09 21.25 -7.42
N LEU A 212 -16.38 20.17 -7.07
CA LEU A 212 -16.18 18.98 -7.89
C LEU A 212 -16.59 17.74 -7.09
N ALA A 213 -17.36 16.83 -7.68
CA ALA A 213 -17.73 15.56 -7.04
C ALA A 213 -17.10 14.37 -7.78
N GLN A 214 -16.44 13.47 -7.05
CA GLN A 214 -16.05 12.17 -7.54
C GLN A 214 -17.08 11.12 -7.16
N HIS A 215 -17.44 10.25 -8.11
CA HIS A 215 -18.29 9.09 -7.93
C HIS A 215 -17.54 7.87 -8.46
N THR A 216 -17.28 6.87 -7.58
CA THR A 216 -16.50 5.69 -7.93
C THR A 216 -16.67 4.59 -6.89
N ASP A 217 -16.50 3.33 -7.31
CA ASP A 217 -16.33 2.17 -6.43
C ASP A 217 -14.83 1.83 -6.20
N TYR A 218 -13.93 2.79 -6.44
CA TYR A 218 -12.51 2.62 -6.18
C TYR A 218 -12.26 2.32 -4.67
N PRO A 219 -11.39 1.41 -4.31
CA PRO A 219 -10.36 0.70 -5.10
C PRO A 219 -10.84 -0.62 -5.74
N TRP A 220 -12.13 -0.91 -5.76
CA TRP A 220 -12.67 -2.16 -6.33
C TRP A 220 -12.84 -2.11 -7.84
N GLU A 221 -13.12 -0.92 -8.38
CA GLU A 221 -13.29 -0.66 -9.80
C GLU A 221 -12.36 0.49 -10.24
N GLY A 222 -11.86 0.41 -11.47
CA GLY A 222 -10.95 1.42 -12.03
C GLY A 222 -11.66 2.62 -12.66
N SER A 223 -12.98 2.72 -12.54
CA SER A 223 -13.76 3.80 -13.13
C SER A 223 -14.00 4.93 -12.13
N VAL A 224 -13.69 6.16 -12.52
CA VAL A 224 -13.90 7.38 -11.75
C VAL A 224 -14.67 8.38 -12.60
N ARG A 225 -15.82 8.82 -12.10
CA ARG A 225 -16.63 9.87 -12.71
C ARG A 225 -16.52 11.14 -11.88
N LEU A 226 -15.99 12.21 -12.46
CA LEU A 226 -15.89 13.51 -11.82
C LEU A 226 -16.92 14.46 -12.46
N VAL A 227 -17.72 15.12 -11.62
CA VAL A 227 -18.73 16.08 -12.03
C VAL A 227 -18.35 17.47 -11.55
N VAL A 228 -18.44 18.46 -12.44
CA VAL A 228 -18.32 19.87 -12.08
C VAL A 228 -19.66 20.34 -11.53
N GLU A 229 -19.79 20.43 -10.20
CA GLU A 229 -21.07 20.73 -9.55
C GLU A 229 -21.37 22.22 -9.50
N SER A 230 -20.36 23.04 -9.21
CA SER A 230 -20.55 24.47 -9.05
C SER A 230 -19.35 25.27 -9.52
N LEU A 231 -19.62 26.39 -10.17
CA LEU A 231 -18.63 27.30 -10.70
C LEU A 231 -19.02 28.78 -10.47
N PRO A 232 -18.06 29.67 -10.16
CA PRO A 232 -18.32 31.08 -10.04
C PRO A 232 -18.53 31.73 -11.42
N ARG A 233 -19.20 32.87 -11.47
CA ARG A 233 -19.44 33.60 -12.75
C ARG A 233 -18.13 33.94 -13.50
N ALA A 234 -17.05 34.18 -12.78
CA ALA A 234 -15.74 34.47 -13.36
C ALA A 234 -15.16 33.31 -14.19
N SER A 235 -15.47 32.05 -13.83
CA SER A 235 -15.01 30.86 -14.55
C SER A 235 -15.58 30.71 -15.96
N ARG A 236 -16.67 31.40 -16.29
CA ARG A 236 -17.29 31.33 -17.63
C ARG A 236 -16.38 31.79 -18.77
N LYS A 237 -15.27 32.49 -18.45
CA LYS A 237 -14.29 32.98 -19.42
C LYS A 237 -12.86 32.55 -19.11
N THR A 238 -12.66 31.82 -18.02
CA THR A 238 -11.34 31.44 -17.56
C THR A 238 -11.19 29.91 -17.51
N ALA A 239 -10.24 29.38 -18.25
CA ALA A 239 -9.92 27.98 -18.19
C ALA A 239 -9.15 27.62 -16.90
N PHE A 240 -9.39 26.42 -16.40
CA PHE A 240 -8.55 25.79 -15.39
C PHE A 240 -8.33 24.33 -15.70
N SER A 241 -7.31 23.75 -15.09
CA SER A 241 -6.88 22.36 -15.34
C SER A 241 -7.39 21.43 -14.25
N ILE A 242 -7.81 20.23 -14.66
CA ILE A 242 -8.04 19.10 -13.75
C ILE A 242 -7.06 17.99 -14.17
N TYR A 243 -6.29 17.53 -13.20
CA TYR A 243 -5.27 16.49 -13.36
C TYR A 243 -5.75 15.20 -12.70
N PHE A 244 -5.59 14.06 -13.40
CA PHE A 244 -5.94 12.73 -12.95
C PHE A 244 -4.68 11.89 -12.87
N ARG A 245 -4.34 11.39 -11.68
CA ARG A 245 -3.17 10.54 -11.50
C ARG A 245 -3.36 9.21 -12.25
N MET A 246 -2.37 8.83 -13.04
CA MET A 246 -2.26 7.49 -13.59
C MET A 246 -1.39 6.64 -12.68
N PRO A 247 -1.98 5.67 -11.93
CA PRO A 247 -1.21 4.86 -10.98
C PRO A 247 -0.17 3.99 -11.65
N GLU A 248 0.84 3.57 -10.89
CA GLU A 248 1.91 2.68 -11.37
C GLU A 248 1.38 1.31 -11.84
N TRP A 249 0.29 0.83 -11.24
CA TRP A 249 -0.32 -0.46 -11.58
C TRP A 249 -1.17 -0.43 -12.85
N CYS A 250 -1.49 0.74 -13.41
CA CYS A 250 -2.35 0.89 -14.57
C CYS A 250 -1.55 1.02 -15.87
N ASP A 251 -1.80 0.11 -16.82
CA ASP A 251 -1.16 0.15 -18.14
C ASP A 251 -1.96 0.93 -19.18
N LYS A 252 -3.29 0.90 -19.06
CA LYS A 252 -4.20 1.49 -20.03
C LYS A 252 -5.30 2.25 -19.30
N ALA A 253 -5.49 3.49 -19.69
CA ALA A 253 -6.59 4.31 -19.21
C ALA A 253 -7.22 5.11 -20.35
N THR A 254 -8.48 5.44 -20.20
CA THR A 254 -9.23 6.32 -21.12
C THR A 254 -9.78 7.52 -20.36
N LEU A 255 -9.72 8.67 -20.99
CA LEU A 255 -10.24 9.92 -20.48
C LEU A 255 -11.28 10.47 -21.43
N THR A 256 -12.47 10.74 -20.94
CA THR A 256 -13.51 11.41 -21.73
C THR A 256 -14.04 12.65 -21.01
N VAL A 257 -14.53 13.62 -21.76
CA VAL A 257 -15.27 14.78 -21.24
C VAL A 257 -16.59 14.84 -21.97
N ASN A 258 -17.69 14.75 -21.24
CA ASN A 258 -19.07 14.72 -21.80
C ASN A 258 -19.21 13.65 -22.91
N GLY A 259 -18.60 12.47 -22.71
CA GLY A 259 -18.59 11.36 -23.67
C GLY A 259 -17.63 11.53 -24.85
N GLN A 260 -16.91 12.64 -24.95
CA GLN A 260 -15.92 12.87 -26.01
C GLN A 260 -14.52 12.48 -25.52
N ALA A 261 -13.82 11.61 -26.27
CA ALA A 261 -12.48 11.18 -25.91
C ALA A 261 -11.49 12.35 -25.91
N VAL A 262 -10.66 12.40 -24.87
CA VAL A 262 -9.52 13.30 -24.77
C VAL A 262 -8.30 12.53 -25.26
N ALA A 263 -7.68 13.01 -26.34
CA ALA A 263 -6.46 12.39 -26.86
C ALA A 263 -5.28 12.61 -25.90
N GLY A 264 -4.52 11.56 -25.64
CA GLY A 264 -3.31 11.62 -24.82
C GLY A 264 -2.61 10.27 -24.75
N ASN A 265 -1.30 10.31 -24.49
CA ASN A 265 -0.51 9.11 -24.20
C ASN A 265 -0.16 9.16 -22.72
N TRP A 266 -1.06 8.61 -21.90
CA TRP A 266 -0.95 8.65 -20.45
C TRP A 266 0.08 7.60 -20.00
N LYS A 267 1.01 8.00 -19.14
CA LYS A 267 2.04 7.10 -18.60
C LYS A 267 1.84 6.88 -17.11
N ARG A 268 2.28 5.71 -16.65
CA ARG A 268 2.32 5.37 -15.23
C ARG A 268 3.10 6.42 -14.44
N ASN A 269 2.65 6.71 -13.23
CA ASN A 269 3.23 7.72 -12.34
C ASN A 269 3.29 9.14 -12.93
N GLU A 270 2.36 9.46 -13.85
CA GLU A 270 2.16 10.80 -14.40
C GLU A 270 0.70 11.25 -14.16
N TYR A 271 0.41 12.49 -14.53
CA TYR A 271 -0.96 13.00 -14.53
C TYR A 271 -1.47 13.18 -15.96
N ALA A 272 -2.62 12.58 -16.24
CA ALA A 272 -3.45 12.99 -17.38
C ALA A 272 -4.13 14.31 -17.03
N HIS A 273 -4.25 15.25 -17.96
CA HIS A 273 -4.88 16.51 -17.63
C HIS A 273 -5.83 17.01 -18.73
N VAL A 274 -6.81 17.78 -18.29
CA VAL A 274 -7.74 18.51 -19.16
C VAL A 274 -7.72 19.97 -18.76
N ASN A 275 -7.35 20.86 -19.68
CA ASN A 275 -7.44 22.30 -19.53
C ASN A 275 -8.55 22.84 -20.42
N ARG A 276 -9.57 23.45 -19.84
CA ARG A 276 -10.70 24.04 -20.59
C ARG A 276 -11.50 25.05 -19.77
N ILE A 277 -12.37 25.76 -20.43
CA ILE A 277 -13.45 26.50 -19.78
C ILE A 277 -14.55 25.51 -19.42
N TRP A 278 -14.66 25.22 -18.13
CA TRP A 278 -15.64 24.28 -17.59
C TRP A 278 -17.03 24.89 -17.46
N LYS A 279 -18.03 24.03 -17.47
CA LYS A 279 -19.44 24.37 -17.20
C LYS A 279 -19.95 23.49 -16.07
N GLU A 280 -20.90 24.04 -15.30
CA GLU A 280 -21.66 23.22 -14.33
C GLU A 280 -22.36 22.08 -15.06
N GLY A 281 -22.26 20.87 -14.52
CA GLY A 281 -22.74 19.64 -15.13
C GLY A 281 -21.76 18.96 -16.09
N ASP A 282 -20.61 19.55 -16.41
CA ASP A 282 -19.57 18.84 -17.17
C ASP A 282 -19.12 17.57 -16.41
N ILE A 283 -18.98 16.50 -17.16
CA ILE A 283 -18.61 15.18 -16.63
C ILE A 283 -17.29 14.74 -17.24
N VAL A 284 -16.35 14.35 -16.38
CA VAL A 284 -15.12 13.67 -16.78
C VAL A 284 -15.22 12.22 -16.36
N GLU A 285 -14.95 11.30 -17.28
CA GLU A 285 -14.82 9.87 -16.98
C GLU A 285 -13.35 9.45 -17.19
N TRP A 286 -12.75 8.98 -16.12
CA TRP A 286 -11.40 8.43 -16.08
C TRP A 286 -11.51 6.94 -15.78
N VAL A 287 -11.20 6.08 -16.77
CA VAL A 287 -11.36 4.64 -16.67
C VAL A 287 -9.99 3.99 -16.81
N MET A 288 -9.56 3.32 -15.75
CA MET A 288 -8.28 2.63 -15.60
C MET A 288 -8.47 1.12 -15.69
N ASP A 289 -7.72 0.46 -16.54
CA ASP A 289 -7.69 -1.01 -16.58
C ASP A 289 -7.04 -1.56 -15.29
N MET A 290 -7.74 -2.48 -14.62
CA MET A 290 -7.35 -2.98 -13.29
C MET A 290 -7.22 -4.53 -13.29
N PRO A 291 -6.24 -5.10 -14.01
CA PRO A 291 -6.00 -6.53 -14.03
C PRO A 291 -5.42 -7.01 -12.70
N VAL A 292 -5.59 -8.32 -12.43
CA VAL A 292 -4.83 -9.00 -11.39
C VAL A 292 -3.40 -9.22 -11.90
N ARG A 293 -2.41 -8.85 -11.10
CA ARG A 293 -0.99 -8.92 -11.43
C ARG A 293 -0.23 -9.80 -10.43
N LEU A 294 0.70 -10.59 -10.97
CA LEU A 294 1.70 -11.30 -10.16
C LEU A 294 3.00 -10.49 -10.20
N LEU A 295 3.54 -10.15 -9.05
CA LEU A 295 4.81 -9.44 -8.95
C LEU A 295 5.83 -10.31 -8.23
N GLU A 296 7.08 -10.26 -8.69
CA GLU A 296 8.24 -10.85 -8.02
C GLU A 296 9.12 -9.76 -7.41
N ALA A 297 9.91 -10.13 -6.40
CA ALA A 297 10.82 -9.21 -5.75
C ALA A 297 12.22 -9.24 -6.39
N HIS A 298 13.01 -8.21 -6.07
CA HIS A 298 14.43 -8.16 -6.45
C HIS A 298 15.17 -9.39 -5.91
N PRO A 299 16.03 -10.05 -6.70
CA PRO A 299 16.71 -11.30 -6.31
C PRO A 299 17.55 -11.23 -5.02
N LEU A 300 17.98 -10.03 -4.61
CA LEU A 300 18.69 -9.81 -3.33
C LEU A 300 17.77 -9.82 -2.11
N ALA A 301 16.45 -9.78 -2.28
CA ALA A 301 15.49 -10.00 -1.20
C ALA A 301 15.33 -11.53 -0.98
N GLU A 302 16.27 -12.14 -0.23
CA GLU A 302 16.47 -13.57 -0.17
C GLU A 302 15.28 -14.36 0.35
N GLU A 303 14.57 -13.85 1.38
CA GLU A 303 13.42 -14.55 1.98
C GLU A 303 12.22 -14.71 1.06
N ILE A 304 12.12 -13.91 0.00
CA ILE A 304 11.00 -13.92 -0.95
C ILE A 304 11.43 -14.30 -2.36
N ARG A 305 12.64 -14.86 -2.51
CA ARG A 305 13.12 -15.38 -3.79
C ARG A 305 12.23 -16.54 -4.25
N ASN A 306 11.89 -16.56 -5.56
CA ASN A 306 10.97 -17.52 -6.15
C ASN A 306 9.56 -17.51 -5.55
N GLN A 307 9.14 -16.40 -5.00
CA GLN A 307 7.78 -16.15 -4.54
C GLN A 307 7.15 -15.01 -5.34
N VAL A 308 5.83 -15.00 -5.37
CA VAL A 308 5.03 -13.94 -5.99
C VAL A 308 4.05 -13.38 -4.98
N VAL A 309 3.74 -12.11 -5.16
CA VAL A 309 2.63 -11.44 -4.51
C VAL A 309 1.55 -11.12 -5.54
N VAL A 310 0.31 -11.21 -5.13
CA VAL A 310 -0.85 -10.87 -5.97
C VAL A 310 -1.32 -9.47 -5.65
N LYS A 311 -1.44 -8.63 -6.69
CA LYS A 311 -2.02 -7.28 -6.58
C LYS A 311 -3.15 -7.08 -7.58
N ARG A 312 -4.15 -6.30 -7.20
CA ARG A 312 -5.17 -5.76 -8.13
C ARG A 312 -5.43 -4.30 -7.78
N GLY A 313 -5.20 -3.41 -8.74
CA GLY A 313 -5.16 -1.98 -8.45
C GLY A 313 -4.15 -1.66 -7.34
N PRO A 314 -4.49 -0.81 -6.36
CA PRO A 314 -3.61 -0.47 -5.24
C PRO A 314 -3.52 -1.57 -4.17
N ILE A 315 -4.39 -2.58 -4.22
CA ILE A 315 -4.55 -3.57 -3.16
C ILE A 315 -3.56 -4.71 -3.31
N VAL A 316 -2.85 -5.01 -2.24
CA VAL A 316 -2.06 -6.23 -2.04
C VAL A 316 -2.96 -7.30 -1.44
N TYR A 317 -2.85 -8.52 -1.92
CA TYR A 317 -3.64 -9.66 -1.45
C TYR A 317 -2.78 -10.62 -0.64
N CYS A 318 -3.41 -11.34 0.29
CA CYS A 318 -2.81 -12.39 1.08
C CYS A 318 -3.69 -13.62 1.13
N LEU A 319 -3.08 -14.76 1.47
CA LEU A 319 -3.74 -16.04 1.69
C LEU A 319 -3.81 -16.31 3.19
N GLU A 320 -5.00 -16.57 3.73
CA GLU A 320 -5.18 -17.16 5.06
C GLU A 320 -5.39 -18.66 4.95
N SER A 321 -4.94 -19.45 5.93
CA SER A 321 -5.04 -20.92 5.88
C SER A 321 -6.49 -21.41 5.79
N MET A 322 -7.44 -20.66 6.33
CA MET A 322 -8.88 -20.97 6.24
C MET A 322 -9.46 -20.78 4.84
N ASP A 323 -8.75 -20.14 3.92
CA ASP A 323 -9.16 -19.90 2.53
C ASP A 323 -8.52 -20.88 1.55
N ILE A 324 -7.97 -21.99 2.06
CA ILE A 324 -7.44 -23.10 1.28
C ILE A 324 -8.41 -24.27 1.43
N ASP A 325 -8.96 -24.78 0.33
CA ASP A 325 -9.87 -25.92 0.39
C ASP A 325 -9.20 -27.14 1.04
N GLY A 326 -9.93 -27.76 1.98
CA GLY A 326 -9.45 -28.89 2.75
C GLY A 326 -8.51 -28.56 3.91
N GLY A 327 -8.43 -27.30 4.34
CA GLY A 327 -7.71 -26.90 5.56
C GLY A 327 -6.21 -27.15 5.51
N LYS A 328 -5.58 -26.86 4.40
CA LYS A 328 -4.15 -27.10 4.15
C LYS A 328 -3.28 -25.95 4.69
N ARG A 329 -1.99 -26.21 4.82
CA ARG A 329 -0.99 -25.21 5.24
C ARG A 329 -0.72 -24.23 4.13
N ILE A 330 -0.45 -22.98 4.48
CA ILE A 330 -0.06 -21.93 3.51
C ILE A 330 1.23 -22.26 2.76
N ASP A 331 2.17 -22.97 3.42
CA ASP A 331 3.49 -23.32 2.85
C ASP A 331 3.41 -24.39 1.74
N ASP A 332 2.32 -25.14 1.68
CA ASP A 332 2.11 -26.18 0.66
C ASP A 332 1.49 -25.64 -0.64
N VAL A 333 1.04 -24.39 -0.64
CA VAL A 333 0.40 -23.74 -1.78
C VAL A 333 1.44 -23.08 -2.68
N GLN A 334 1.35 -23.36 -3.99
CA GLN A 334 2.18 -22.74 -5.02
C GLN A 334 1.30 -22.06 -6.07
N ILE A 335 1.69 -20.89 -6.52
CA ILE A 335 0.95 -20.09 -7.51
C ILE A 335 1.49 -20.38 -8.91
N PRO A 336 0.71 -21.03 -9.80
CA PRO A 336 1.07 -21.16 -11.20
C PRO A 336 1.19 -19.78 -11.88
N THR A 337 2.19 -19.57 -12.72
CA THR A 337 2.36 -18.28 -13.43
C THR A 337 1.20 -17.94 -14.37
N ASN A 338 0.44 -18.94 -14.81
CA ASN A 338 -0.73 -18.78 -15.66
C ASN A 338 -2.07 -18.80 -14.89
N ILE A 339 -2.03 -18.74 -13.56
CA ILE A 339 -3.25 -18.70 -12.74
C ILE A 339 -4.16 -17.55 -13.18
N LYS A 340 -5.45 -17.86 -13.23
CA LYS A 340 -6.47 -16.83 -13.46
C LYS A 340 -7.27 -16.64 -12.19
N PHE A 341 -7.26 -15.43 -11.68
CA PHE A 341 -8.09 -15.04 -10.55
C PHE A 341 -9.37 -14.37 -11.01
N THR A 342 -10.46 -14.71 -10.34
CA THR A 342 -11.77 -14.09 -10.53
C THR A 342 -12.08 -13.20 -9.33
N PRO A 343 -12.22 -11.89 -9.51
CA PRO A 343 -12.66 -11.00 -8.44
C PRO A 343 -14.11 -11.27 -8.03
N ARG A 344 -14.37 -11.30 -6.72
CA ARG A 344 -15.71 -11.46 -6.15
C ARG A 344 -15.90 -10.60 -4.93
N LYS A 345 -17.07 -9.99 -4.76
CA LYS A 345 -17.47 -9.31 -3.53
C LYS A 345 -17.77 -10.34 -2.45
N MET A 346 -17.27 -10.11 -1.24
CA MET A 346 -17.48 -10.97 -0.07
C MET A 346 -17.58 -10.12 1.18
N GLN A 347 -18.36 -10.58 2.17
CA GLN A 347 -18.44 -9.97 3.50
C GLN A 347 -17.36 -10.57 4.41
N ILE A 348 -16.52 -9.71 5.00
CA ILE A 348 -15.58 -10.08 6.07
C ILE A 348 -15.83 -9.14 7.26
N ALA A 349 -16.15 -9.70 8.42
CA ALA A 349 -16.46 -8.95 9.64
C ALA A 349 -17.43 -7.77 9.41
N GLY A 350 -18.46 -7.98 8.58
CA GLY A 350 -19.48 -6.98 8.27
C GLY A 350 -19.10 -5.94 7.20
N SER A 351 -17.88 -6.02 6.64
CA SER A 351 -17.41 -5.11 5.59
C SER A 351 -17.37 -5.81 4.23
N ASP A 352 -17.79 -5.11 3.19
CA ASP A 352 -17.67 -5.59 1.81
C ASP A 352 -16.20 -5.46 1.34
N VAL A 353 -15.64 -6.58 0.89
CA VAL A 353 -14.28 -6.62 0.33
C VAL A 353 -14.29 -7.34 -1.02
N MET A 354 -13.34 -7.02 -1.88
CA MET A 354 -13.11 -7.74 -3.12
C MET A 354 -12.07 -8.83 -2.87
N VAL A 355 -12.47 -10.09 -2.98
CA VAL A 355 -11.59 -11.26 -2.88
C VAL A 355 -11.22 -11.76 -4.27
N LEU A 356 -10.16 -12.56 -4.38
CA LEU A 356 -9.71 -13.17 -5.62
C LEU A 356 -9.73 -14.69 -5.48
N GLU A 357 -10.56 -15.37 -6.27
CA GLU A 357 -10.66 -16.82 -6.27
C GLU A 357 -9.89 -17.42 -7.45
N GLY A 358 -9.16 -18.51 -7.21
CA GLY A 358 -8.36 -19.17 -8.24
C GLY A 358 -7.99 -20.61 -7.90
N ILE A 359 -7.45 -21.31 -8.88
CA ILE A 359 -6.95 -22.69 -8.70
C ILE A 359 -5.42 -22.64 -8.64
N ALA A 360 -4.88 -22.90 -7.47
CA ALA A 360 -3.44 -23.02 -7.20
C ALA A 360 -3.00 -24.49 -7.29
N SER A 361 -1.69 -24.72 -7.12
CA SER A 361 -1.12 -26.06 -6.94
C SER A 361 -0.84 -26.30 -5.46
N LEU A 362 -1.26 -27.46 -4.97
CA LEU A 362 -0.94 -27.94 -3.63
C LEU A 362 0.17 -28.98 -3.72
N ASN A 363 1.25 -28.79 -2.97
CA ASN A 363 2.27 -29.80 -2.77
C ASN A 363 1.85 -30.65 -1.57
N GLU A 364 1.41 -31.89 -1.80
CA GLU A 364 1.08 -32.83 -0.72
C GLU A 364 2.39 -33.33 -0.07
N ALA A 365 2.84 -32.57 0.89
CA ALA A 365 4.06 -32.88 1.61
C ALA A 365 3.75 -33.76 2.82
N GLU A 366 4.62 -34.75 3.06
CA GLU A 366 4.71 -35.46 4.32
C GLU A 366 5.13 -34.52 5.46
N SER A 367 4.94 -34.97 6.71
CA SER A 367 5.37 -34.21 7.88
C SER A 367 6.89 -33.87 7.80
N TRP A 368 7.23 -32.67 8.26
CA TRP A 368 8.63 -32.25 8.46
C TRP A 368 9.21 -32.69 9.82
N GLU A 369 8.45 -33.48 10.60
CA GLU A 369 8.85 -33.89 11.95
C GLU A 369 10.19 -34.62 11.94
N GLY A 370 11.15 -34.09 12.69
CA GLY A 370 12.49 -34.66 12.80
C GLY A 370 13.39 -34.46 11.56
N MET A 371 12.97 -33.71 10.55
CA MET A 371 13.71 -33.51 9.31
C MET A 371 14.00 -32.03 9.05
N LEU A 372 15.24 -31.69 8.72
CA LEU A 372 15.63 -30.37 8.21
C LEU A 372 15.65 -30.34 6.68
N TYR A 373 15.97 -31.46 6.06
CA TYR A 373 16.03 -31.63 4.59
C TYR A 373 15.30 -32.92 4.20
N ARG A 374 14.67 -32.90 3.03
CA ARG A 374 14.05 -34.09 2.42
C ARG A 374 14.13 -33.99 0.90
N GLU A 375 13.89 -35.09 0.21
CA GLU A 375 13.72 -35.07 -1.24
C GLU A 375 12.47 -34.32 -1.65
N VAL A 376 12.55 -33.64 -2.79
CA VAL A 376 11.40 -32.93 -3.34
C VAL A 376 10.33 -33.91 -3.80
N ASN A 377 9.12 -33.79 -3.25
CA ASN A 377 7.98 -34.56 -3.73
C ASN A 377 7.41 -33.89 -5.01
N PRO A 378 7.41 -34.55 -6.16
CA PRO A 378 6.87 -33.99 -7.40
C PRO A 378 5.34 -34.00 -7.49
N THR A 379 4.65 -34.68 -6.55
CA THR A 379 3.20 -34.81 -6.59
C THR A 379 2.52 -33.51 -6.22
N GLN A 380 1.74 -32.97 -7.15
CA GLN A 380 0.98 -31.75 -6.95
C GLN A 380 -0.47 -31.97 -7.39
N LYS A 381 -1.40 -31.38 -6.66
CA LYS A 381 -2.82 -31.40 -6.95
C LYS A 381 -3.37 -29.98 -7.10
N PRO A 382 -4.40 -29.76 -7.92
CA PRO A 382 -5.10 -28.49 -7.92
C PRO A 382 -5.81 -28.27 -6.58
N VAL A 383 -5.78 -27.05 -6.09
CA VAL A 383 -6.50 -26.61 -4.89
C VAL A 383 -7.17 -25.28 -5.15
N HIS A 384 -8.41 -25.15 -4.76
CA HIS A 384 -9.08 -23.87 -4.79
C HIS A 384 -8.60 -23.01 -3.62
N ILE A 385 -8.23 -21.76 -3.92
CA ILE A 385 -7.82 -20.76 -2.94
C ILE A 385 -8.62 -19.47 -3.12
N ARG A 386 -8.74 -18.75 -2.03
CA ARG A 386 -9.28 -17.40 -2.00
C ARG A 386 -8.26 -16.46 -1.37
N LEU A 387 -7.88 -15.41 -2.08
CA LEU A 387 -7.04 -14.35 -1.55
C LEU A 387 -7.92 -13.20 -1.09
N ILE A 388 -7.59 -12.65 0.07
CA ILE A 388 -8.28 -11.49 0.63
C ILE A 388 -7.36 -10.26 0.60
N PRO A 389 -7.89 -9.03 0.63
CA PRO A 389 -7.08 -7.83 0.81
C PRO A 389 -6.20 -7.93 2.06
N TYR A 390 -4.91 -7.60 1.94
CA TYR A 390 -3.98 -7.67 3.06
C TYR A 390 -4.46 -6.90 4.30
N TYR A 391 -5.07 -5.74 4.14
CA TYR A 391 -5.60 -5.00 5.29
C TYR A 391 -6.72 -5.74 6.04
N ALA A 392 -7.38 -6.71 5.40
CA ALA A 392 -8.49 -7.45 5.99
C ALA A 392 -8.07 -8.72 6.75
N TRP A 393 -6.78 -9.13 6.71
CA TRP A 393 -6.33 -10.33 7.40
C TRP A 393 -6.51 -10.24 8.93
N GLY A 394 -6.67 -11.39 9.59
CA GLY A 394 -6.83 -11.48 11.04
C GLY A 394 -8.15 -10.92 11.58
N ASN A 395 -9.17 -10.70 10.74
CA ASN A 395 -10.51 -10.28 11.16
C ASN A 395 -11.48 -11.46 11.36
N ARG A 396 -11.08 -12.69 10.98
CA ARG A 396 -11.92 -13.90 11.05
C ARG A 396 -11.42 -14.90 12.10
N GLY A 397 -10.58 -14.46 13.04
CA GLY A 397 -9.99 -15.30 14.07
C GLY A 397 -8.54 -15.67 13.77
N LYS A 398 -8.01 -16.64 14.56
CA LYS A 398 -6.61 -17.09 14.43
C LYS A 398 -6.44 -17.94 13.17
N SER A 399 -5.52 -17.53 12.31
CA SER A 399 -5.18 -18.22 11.05
C SER A 399 -3.69 -18.01 10.76
N GLU A 400 -3.09 -18.91 9.98
CA GLU A 400 -1.86 -18.60 9.27
C GLU A 400 -2.16 -17.60 8.16
N MET A 401 -1.19 -16.80 7.77
CA MET A 401 -1.33 -15.82 6.69
C MET A 401 -0.02 -15.68 5.93
N THR A 402 -0.09 -15.51 4.62
CA THR A 402 1.07 -15.13 3.81
C THR A 402 0.69 -14.17 2.67
N VAL A 403 1.54 -13.17 2.46
CA VAL A 403 1.47 -12.27 1.31
C VAL A 403 2.26 -12.85 0.12
N TRP A 404 3.43 -13.41 0.41
CA TRP A 404 4.31 -13.99 -0.60
C TRP A 404 4.11 -15.50 -0.66
N MET A 405 3.85 -16.00 -1.85
CA MET A 405 3.56 -17.41 -2.10
C MET A 405 4.56 -17.96 -3.12
N PRO A 406 5.07 -19.20 -2.93
CA PRO A 406 5.95 -19.84 -3.90
C PRO A 406 5.34 -19.84 -5.30
N VAL A 407 6.15 -19.54 -6.31
CA VAL A 407 5.73 -19.59 -7.71
C VAL A 407 5.99 -20.96 -8.32
N LYS A 408 5.02 -21.48 -9.06
CA LYS A 408 5.17 -22.63 -9.93
C LYS A 408 5.35 -22.13 -11.37
N ARG A 409 6.54 -22.31 -11.91
CA ARG A 409 6.87 -22.00 -13.30
C ARG A 409 6.56 -23.14 -14.24
#